data_e6951a432fcd00ff2094d54f015ab90b
#
_entry.id   e6951a432fcd00ff2094d54f015ab90b
#
_cell.length_a   1.000
_cell.length_b   1.000
_cell.length_c   1.000
_cell.angle_alpha   90.00
_cell.angle_beta   90.00
_cell.angle_gamma   90.00
#
_symmetry.space_group_name_H-M   'P 1'
#
loop_
_entity.id
_entity.type
_entity.pdbx_description
1 polymer ?
#
loop_
_entity_poly.entity_id
_entity_poly.type
_entity_poly.pdbx_seq_one_letter_code
_entity_poly.pdbx_strand_id
1 'polypeptide(L)'
;MAIQSTIMLNNGTVIPQVGLGVFQTPDGDTTVNAVQTALENGYRHIDTAMIYHNEASVGEGIRRAGVPRSDFFLTTKLWNDDIRARRGKDAFQESLDRLGVDYVDLYLIHWPADGWQQAWDDLQEIYASGRAKAIGVSNFQKHHIDELLTHSDVVPAVDQVESSPQFTNQELIGQLRAKGIHTEAWSPLGGTGGNLLSNPVLAGIGAKYGRSAA
;
A
#
# COMPACT_ATOMS: atom_id res chain seq x y z
N MET A 1 10.91 20.22 -9.85
CA MET A 1 10.46 19.07 -9.05
C MET A 1 11.16 17.82 -9.56
N ALA A 2 11.74 17.00 -8.69
CA ALA A 2 12.30 15.71 -9.11
C ALA A 2 11.11 14.84 -9.55
N ILE A 3 11.17 14.30 -10.76
CA ILE A 3 10.18 13.32 -11.23
C ILE A 3 10.32 12.11 -10.31
N GLN A 4 9.25 11.74 -9.62
CA GLN A 4 9.23 10.55 -8.78
C GLN A 4 9.45 9.33 -9.67
N SER A 5 10.44 8.49 -9.35
CA SER A 5 10.66 7.24 -10.06
C SER A 5 9.45 6.31 -9.90
N THR A 6 9.15 5.56 -10.94
CA THR A 6 8.00 4.66 -10.98
C THR A 6 8.44 3.25 -11.33
N ILE A 7 7.60 2.28 -11.00
CA ILE A 7 7.79 0.87 -11.30
C ILE A 7 6.54 0.36 -12.03
N MET A 8 6.74 -0.44 -13.06
CA MET A 8 5.65 -1.11 -13.77
C MET A 8 5.34 -2.43 -13.07
N LEU A 9 4.09 -2.60 -12.64
CA LEU A 9 3.57 -3.84 -12.06
C LEU A 9 3.30 -4.88 -13.14
N ASN A 10 3.07 -6.14 -12.74
CA ASN A 10 2.84 -7.26 -13.66
C ASN A 10 1.60 -7.12 -14.56
N ASN A 11 0.64 -6.30 -14.15
CA ASN A 11 -0.58 -6.00 -14.92
C ASN A 11 -0.49 -4.72 -15.77
N GLY A 12 0.69 -4.10 -15.85
CA GLY A 12 0.93 -2.86 -16.60
C GLY A 12 0.60 -1.56 -15.86
N THR A 13 0.04 -1.63 -14.66
CA THR A 13 -0.17 -0.45 -13.81
C THR A 13 1.16 0.11 -13.34
N VAL A 14 1.30 1.44 -13.30
CA VAL A 14 2.53 2.11 -12.90
C VAL A 14 2.39 2.67 -11.49
N ILE A 15 3.22 2.19 -10.55
CA ILE A 15 3.24 2.62 -9.15
C ILE A 15 4.43 3.56 -8.87
N PRO A 16 4.23 4.71 -8.19
CA PRO A 16 5.32 5.52 -7.70
C PRO A 16 6.14 4.79 -6.63
N GLN A 17 7.46 4.88 -6.73
CA GLN A 17 8.39 4.13 -5.88
C GLN A 17 8.39 4.59 -4.42
N VAL A 18 8.02 5.84 -4.16
CA VAL A 18 7.91 6.41 -2.81
C VAL A 18 6.48 6.85 -2.56
N GLY A 19 5.92 6.43 -1.44
CA GLY A 19 4.56 6.79 -1.00
C GLY A 19 4.53 7.34 0.42
N LEU A 20 3.43 8.02 0.76
CA LEU A 20 3.07 8.36 2.13
C LEU A 20 2.11 7.30 2.68
N GLY A 21 2.54 6.55 3.70
CA GLY A 21 1.66 5.71 4.51
C GLY A 21 1.12 6.48 5.72
N VAL A 22 -0.16 6.32 6.01
CA VAL A 22 -0.84 7.03 7.11
C VAL A 22 -1.22 6.11 8.29
N PHE A 23 -0.58 4.96 8.42
CA PHE A 23 -0.75 4.12 9.60
C PHE A 23 -0.38 4.88 10.88
N GLN A 24 -1.20 4.78 11.92
CA GLN A 24 -1.05 5.50 13.20
C GLN A 24 -1.13 7.04 13.11
N THR A 25 -1.48 7.59 11.97
CA THR A 25 -1.82 9.01 11.89
C THR A 25 -3.26 9.18 12.39
N PRO A 26 -3.51 10.00 13.43
CA PRO A 26 -4.86 10.17 13.98
C PRO A 26 -5.84 10.69 12.95
N ASP A 27 -7.08 10.22 13.00
CA ASP A 27 -8.18 10.79 12.21
C ASP A 27 -8.34 12.30 12.48
N GLY A 28 -8.84 13.04 11.50
CA GLY A 28 -9.00 14.49 11.58
C GLY A 28 -7.84 15.28 10.97
N ASP A 29 -7.63 16.51 11.45
CA ASP A 29 -6.71 17.49 10.84
C ASP A 29 -5.27 16.99 10.68
N THR A 30 -4.79 16.11 11.55
CA THR A 30 -3.43 15.56 11.43
C THR A 30 -3.27 14.77 10.13
N THR A 31 -4.18 13.85 9.85
CA THR A 31 -4.16 13.05 8.60
C THR A 31 -4.46 13.94 7.39
N VAL A 32 -5.45 14.81 7.48
CA VAL A 32 -5.81 15.77 6.41
C VAL A 32 -4.59 16.58 5.98
N ASN A 33 -3.92 17.22 6.95
CA ASN A 33 -2.76 18.07 6.66
C ASN A 33 -1.56 17.28 6.15
N ALA A 34 -1.32 16.04 6.66
CA ALA A 34 -0.24 15.19 6.19
C ALA A 34 -0.42 14.82 4.72
N VAL A 35 -1.62 14.38 4.32
CA VAL A 35 -1.94 13.99 2.94
C VAL A 35 -1.88 15.20 2.01
N GLN A 36 -2.51 16.33 2.40
CA GLN A 36 -2.48 17.57 1.63
C GLN A 36 -1.04 18.02 1.39
N THR A 37 -0.23 18.14 2.45
CA THR A 37 1.17 18.58 2.36
C THR A 37 1.99 17.63 1.49
N ALA A 38 1.81 16.32 1.60
CA ALA A 38 2.53 15.35 0.78
C ALA A 38 2.23 15.57 -0.72
N LEU A 39 0.97 15.66 -1.10
CA LEU A 39 0.56 15.86 -2.50
C LEU A 39 1.06 17.20 -3.04
N GLU A 40 0.94 18.29 -2.26
CA GLU A 40 1.46 19.62 -2.62
C GLU A 40 2.97 19.64 -2.80
N ASN A 41 3.72 18.79 -2.07
CA ASN A 41 5.17 18.65 -2.18
C ASN A 41 5.63 17.58 -3.16
N GLY A 42 4.72 17.04 -3.98
CA GLY A 42 5.07 16.17 -5.10
C GLY A 42 5.05 14.68 -4.80
N TYR A 43 4.60 14.24 -3.62
CA TYR A 43 4.24 12.84 -3.44
C TYR A 43 3.10 12.48 -4.39
N ARG A 44 3.15 11.28 -4.94
CA ARG A 44 2.14 10.79 -5.89
C ARG A 44 1.66 9.37 -5.54
N HIS A 45 1.90 8.92 -4.33
CA HIS A 45 1.36 7.69 -3.79
C HIS A 45 0.94 7.90 -2.33
N ILE A 46 -0.32 7.58 -2.03
CA ILE A 46 -0.91 7.62 -0.68
C ILE A 46 -1.39 6.21 -0.34
N ASP A 47 -0.94 5.69 0.79
CA ASP A 47 -1.30 4.37 1.32
C ASP A 47 -2.07 4.51 2.63
N THR A 48 -3.28 3.97 2.65
CA THR A 48 -4.14 3.85 3.83
C THR A 48 -4.68 2.43 3.97
N ALA A 49 -5.57 2.21 4.91
CA ALA A 49 -6.35 0.99 5.08
C ALA A 49 -7.61 1.28 5.90
N MET A 50 -8.65 0.49 5.68
CA MET A 50 -9.90 0.58 6.43
C MET A 50 -9.68 0.57 7.96
N ILE A 51 -8.82 -0.35 8.45
CA ILE A 51 -8.54 -0.50 9.89
C ILE A 51 -7.81 0.69 10.52
N TYR A 52 -7.24 1.59 9.72
CA TYR A 52 -6.60 2.80 10.26
C TYR A 52 -7.62 3.84 10.73
N HIS A 53 -8.89 3.67 10.36
CA HIS A 53 -10.03 4.53 10.71
C HIS A 53 -9.82 6.00 10.30
N ASN A 54 -9.01 6.26 9.28
CA ASN A 54 -8.67 7.61 8.82
C ASN A 54 -8.92 7.82 7.31
N GLU A 55 -9.60 6.89 6.63
CA GLU A 55 -9.86 7.02 5.18
C GLU A 55 -10.65 8.28 4.82
N ALA A 56 -11.60 8.71 5.66
CA ALA A 56 -12.33 9.95 5.44
C ALA A 56 -11.42 11.19 5.49
N SER A 57 -10.48 11.23 6.44
CA SER A 57 -9.47 12.29 6.52
C SER A 57 -8.48 12.24 5.35
N VAL A 58 -8.12 11.04 4.86
CA VAL A 58 -7.32 10.89 3.64
C VAL A 58 -8.06 11.50 2.44
N GLY A 59 -9.34 11.18 2.26
CA GLY A 59 -10.19 11.74 1.20
C GLY A 59 -10.27 13.27 1.27
N GLU A 60 -10.45 13.84 2.46
CA GLU A 60 -10.46 15.29 2.67
C GLU A 60 -9.09 15.92 2.35
N GLY A 61 -7.98 15.31 2.75
CA GLY A 61 -6.63 15.78 2.42
C GLY A 61 -6.36 15.78 0.91
N ILE A 62 -6.80 14.74 0.20
CA ILE A 62 -6.74 14.65 -1.27
C ILE A 62 -7.55 15.80 -1.89
N ARG A 63 -8.77 16.01 -1.43
CA ARG A 63 -9.66 17.06 -1.94
C ARG A 63 -9.05 18.47 -1.73
N ARG A 64 -8.44 18.71 -0.56
CA ARG A 64 -7.80 20.00 -0.26
C ARG A 64 -6.55 20.25 -1.09
N ALA A 65 -5.77 19.22 -1.39
CA ALA A 65 -4.59 19.34 -2.22
C ALA A 65 -4.92 19.73 -3.67
N GLY A 66 -6.13 19.45 -4.16
CA GLY A 66 -6.58 19.83 -5.49
C GLY A 66 -5.81 19.15 -6.63
N VAL A 67 -5.08 18.07 -6.34
CA VAL A 67 -4.37 17.28 -7.35
C VAL A 67 -5.38 16.41 -8.09
N PRO A 68 -5.40 16.41 -9.43
CA PRO A 68 -6.31 15.54 -10.19
C PRO A 68 -6.18 14.08 -9.78
N ARG A 69 -7.32 13.35 -9.68
CA ARG A 69 -7.34 11.94 -9.25
C ARG A 69 -6.44 11.04 -10.12
N SER A 70 -6.29 11.36 -11.41
CA SER A 70 -5.42 10.64 -12.34
C SER A 70 -3.92 10.84 -12.08
N ASP A 71 -3.53 11.82 -11.29
CA ASP A 71 -2.15 12.25 -11.14
C ASP A 71 -1.48 11.67 -9.88
N PHE A 72 -2.20 10.84 -9.11
CA PHE A 72 -1.65 10.15 -7.95
C PHE A 72 -2.22 8.73 -7.84
N PHE A 73 -1.46 7.89 -7.15
CA PHE A 73 -1.74 6.49 -6.87
C PHE A 73 -2.31 6.36 -5.45
N LEU A 74 -3.45 5.70 -5.31
CA LEU A 74 -4.14 5.52 -4.03
C LEU A 74 -4.26 4.03 -3.71
N THR A 75 -3.76 3.64 -2.54
CA THR A 75 -3.87 2.29 -1.99
C THR A 75 -4.77 2.28 -0.77
N THR A 76 -5.68 1.32 -0.69
CA THR A 76 -6.35 0.93 0.55
C THR A 76 -6.43 -0.59 0.67
N LYS A 77 -6.90 -1.10 1.83
CA LYS A 77 -6.78 -2.52 2.16
C LYS A 77 -8.03 -3.05 2.87
N LEU A 78 -8.41 -4.28 2.50
CA LEU A 78 -9.48 -5.05 3.13
C LEU A 78 -9.01 -5.61 4.47
N TRP A 79 -9.79 -5.36 5.53
CA TRP A 79 -9.45 -5.82 6.86
C TRP A 79 -9.97 -7.24 7.17
N ASN A 80 -9.32 -7.88 8.13
CA ASN A 80 -9.54 -9.27 8.53
C ASN A 80 -10.98 -9.59 8.96
N ASP A 81 -11.67 -8.65 9.59
CA ASP A 81 -13.05 -8.89 10.07
C ASP A 81 -14.03 -8.99 8.90
N ASP A 82 -13.85 -8.15 7.86
CA ASP A 82 -14.66 -8.24 6.65
C ASP A 82 -14.29 -9.47 5.79
N ILE A 83 -13.01 -9.91 5.83
CA ILE A 83 -12.60 -11.18 5.22
C ILE A 83 -13.37 -12.35 5.86
N ARG A 84 -13.34 -12.46 7.19
CA ARG A 84 -14.06 -13.50 7.93
C ARG A 84 -15.58 -13.43 7.75
N ALA A 85 -16.13 -12.21 7.65
CA ALA A 85 -17.54 -11.96 7.42
C ALA A 85 -17.97 -12.13 5.95
N ARG A 86 -17.03 -12.40 5.03
CA ARG A 86 -17.26 -12.52 3.57
C ARG A 86 -17.91 -11.27 2.98
N ARG A 87 -17.43 -10.09 3.36
CA ARG A 87 -17.95 -8.79 2.97
C ARG A 87 -16.99 -8.00 2.06
N GLY A 88 -16.09 -8.68 1.35
CA GLY A 88 -15.03 -8.03 0.59
C GLY A 88 -15.52 -6.91 -0.34
N LYS A 89 -16.61 -7.14 -1.07
CA LYS A 89 -17.18 -6.14 -2.01
C LYS A 89 -17.89 -4.98 -1.28
N ASP A 90 -18.62 -5.25 -0.21
CA ASP A 90 -19.28 -4.20 0.59
C ASP A 90 -18.24 -3.32 1.29
N ALA A 91 -17.22 -3.92 1.92
CA ALA A 91 -16.13 -3.21 2.57
C ALA A 91 -15.33 -2.34 1.58
N PHE A 92 -15.15 -2.82 0.34
CA PHE A 92 -14.54 -2.01 -0.72
C PHE A 92 -15.38 -0.78 -1.06
N GLN A 93 -16.70 -0.94 -1.23
CA GLN A 93 -17.59 0.20 -1.49
C GLN A 93 -17.54 1.21 -0.34
N GLU A 94 -17.63 0.73 0.90
CA GLU A 94 -17.52 1.57 2.09
C GLU A 94 -16.19 2.35 2.15
N SER A 95 -15.07 1.74 1.72
CA SER A 95 -13.77 2.42 1.62
C SER A 95 -13.80 3.52 0.56
N LEU A 96 -14.36 3.26 -0.62
CA LEU A 96 -14.50 4.28 -1.66
C LEU A 96 -15.36 5.46 -1.18
N ASP A 97 -16.45 5.18 -0.48
CA ASP A 97 -17.35 6.21 0.06
C ASP A 97 -16.63 7.09 1.09
N ARG A 98 -15.84 6.48 2.02
CA ARG A 98 -15.03 7.23 2.99
C ARG A 98 -13.93 8.06 2.33
N LEU A 99 -13.27 7.50 1.34
CA LEU A 99 -12.21 8.19 0.57
C LEU A 99 -12.78 9.26 -0.37
N GLY A 100 -14.07 9.20 -0.73
CA GLY A 100 -14.71 10.12 -1.66
C GLY A 100 -14.18 9.96 -3.09
N VAL A 101 -13.91 8.73 -3.53
CA VAL A 101 -13.38 8.42 -4.88
C VAL A 101 -14.16 7.32 -5.55
N ASP A 102 -14.12 7.27 -6.89
CA ASP A 102 -14.80 6.25 -7.69
C ASP A 102 -13.96 4.97 -7.86
N TYR A 103 -12.65 5.05 -7.67
CA TYR A 103 -11.72 3.93 -7.82
C TYR A 103 -10.46 4.12 -6.96
N VAL A 104 -9.75 3.01 -6.71
CA VAL A 104 -8.38 3.00 -6.17
C VAL A 104 -7.40 2.44 -7.20
N ASP A 105 -6.14 2.77 -7.08
CA ASP A 105 -5.10 2.23 -7.95
C ASP A 105 -4.64 0.85 -7.49
N LEU A 106 -4.65 0.60 -6.17
CA LEU A 106 -4.29 -0.69 -5.60
C LEU A 106 -5.23 -1.03 -4.43
N TYR A 107 -5.80 -2.24 -4.46
CA TYR A 107 -6.57 -2.79 -3.35
C TYR A 107 -5.91 -4.07 -2.85
N LEU A 108 -5.64 -4.14 -1.55
CA LEU A 108 -4.90 -5.24 -0.93
C LEU A 108 -5.76 -6.03 0.06
N ILE A 109 -5.56 -7.36 0.13
CA ILE A 109 -5.86 -8.13 1.33
C ILE A 109 -4.81 -7.74 2.38
N HIS A 110 -5.23 -7.23 3.55
CA HIS A 110 -4.31 -6.67 4.54
C HIS A 110 -3.47 -7.73 5.27
N TRP A 111 -4.08 -8.89 5.57
CA TRP A 111 -3.44 -10.06 6.16
C TRP A 111 -4.10 -11.35 5.65
N PRO A 112 -3.39 -12.49 5.62
CA PRO A 112 -3.97 -13.78 5.25
C PRO A 112 -4.86 -14.34 6.37
N ALA A 113 -5.97 -13.65 6.68
CA ALA A 113 -6.96 -14.11 7.65
C ALA A 113 -7.81 -15.26 7.09
N ASP A 114 -8.44 -16.04 7.96
CA ASP A 114 -9.32 -17.13 7.56
C ASP A 114 -10.39 -16.64 6.55
N GLY A 115 -10.49 -17.30 5.41
CA GLY A 115 -11.38 -16.92 4.31
C GLY A 115 -10.75 -16.00 3.25
N TRP A 116 -9.44 -15.78 3.31
CA TRP A 116 -8.74 -14.90 2.36
C TRP A 116 -8.87 -15.38 0.89
N GLN A 117 -9.06 -16.69 0.65
CA GLN A 117 -9.27 -17.23 -0.70
C GLN A 117 -10.54 -16.62 -1.32
N GLN A 118 -11.66 -16.63 -0.58
CA GLN A 118 -12.90 -16.00 -1.02
C GLN A 118 -12.76 -14.49 -1.16
N ALA A 119 -12.01 -13.85 -0.26
CA ALA A 119 -11.71 -12.43 -0.38
C ALA A 119 -10.90 -12.12 -1.64
N TRP A 120 -9.99 -13.01 -2.05
CA TRP A 120 -9.26 -12.88 -3.31
C TRP A 120 -10.19 -12.97 -4.52
N ASP A 121 -11.19 -13.84 -4.49
CA ASP A 121 -12.22 -13.90 -5.53
C ASP A 121 -13.01 -12.58 -5.61
N ASP A 122 -13.40 -12.02 -4.46
CA ASP A 122 -14.04 -10.70 -4.41
C ASP A 122 -13.14 -9.60 -5.01
N LEU A 123 -11.83 -9.60 -4.69
CA LEU A 123 -10.87 -8.64 -5.27
C LEU A 123 -10.76 -8.81 -6.79
N GLN A 124 -10.79 -10.03 -7.32
CA GLN A 124 -10.78 -10.27 -8.77
C GLN A 124 -12.01 -9.68 -9.46
N GLU A 125 -13.20 -9.81 -8.85
CA GLU A 125 -14.43 -9.18 -9.38
C GLU A 125 -14.34 -7.64 -9.35
N ILE A 126 -13.80 -7.06 -8.26
CA ILE A 126 -13.56 -5.63 -8.13
C ILE A 126 -12.57 -5.15 -9.21
N TYR A 127 -11.49 -5.89 -9.44
CA TYR A 127 -10.51 -5.62 -10.48
C TYR A 127 -11.12 -5.67 -11.89
N ALA A 128 -11.90 -6.72 -12.17
CA ALA A 128 -12.61 -6.87 -13.45
C ALA A 128 -13.61 -5.74 -13.72
N SER A 129 -14.20 -5.14 -12.68
CA SER A 129 -15.08 -3.98 -12.78
C SER A 129 -14.32 -2.67 -13.12
N GLY A 130 -12.99 -2.67 -13.03
CA GLY A 130 -12.14 -1.51 -13.24
C GLY A 130 -12.09 -0.51 -12.07
N ARG A 131 -12.72 -0.84 -10.94
CA ARG A 131 -12.76 0.03 -9.74
C ARG A 131 -11.50 -0.09 -8.85
N ALA A 132 -10.72 -1.17 -8.99
CA ALA A 132 -9.32 -1.25 -8.57
C ALA A 132 -8.46 -1.45 -9.82
N LYS A 133 -7.42 -0.64 -10.02
CA LYS A 133 -6.54 -0.74 -11.20
C LYS A 133 -5.52 -1.86 -11.07
N ALA A 134 -5.20 -2.25 -9.85
CA ALA A 134 -4.42 -3.41 -9.50
C ALA A 134 -4.96 -4.01 -8.20
N ILE A 135 -4.75 -5.31 -8.02
CA ILE A 135 -5.05 -6.01 -6.77
C ILE A 135 -3.80 -6.75 -6.28
N GLY A 136 -3.72 -6.91 -4.98
CA GLY A 136 -2.59 -7.56 -4.35
C GLY A 136 -2.90 -8.02 -2.93
N VAL A 137 -1.84 -8.36 -2.24
CA VAL A 137 -1.91 -8.88 -0.88
C VAL A 137 -0.92 -8.12 0.02
N SER A 138 -1.04 -8.31 1.33
CA SER A 138 -0.08 -7.80 2.29
C SER A 138 0.18 -8.86 3.37
N ASN A 139 1.45 -8.99 3.78
CA ASN A 139 1.90 -9.93 4.79
C ASN A 139 1.74 -11.42 4.43
N PHE A 140 1.59 -11.70 3.14
CA PHE A 140 1.58 -13.09 2.66
C PHE A 140 3.00 -13.66 2.68
N GLN A 141 3.11 -14.89 3.20
CA GLN A 141 4.34 -15.65 3.20
C GLN A 141 4.37 -16.60 1.98
N LYS A 142 5.52 -17.19 1.71
CA LYS A 142 5.70 -18.10 0.56
C LYS A 142 4.54 -19.08 0.39
N HIS A 143 4.14 -19.77 1.48
CA HIS A 143 3.09 -20.79 1.42
C HIS A 143 1.71 -20.21 1.06
N HIS A 144 1.38 -19.00 1.55
CA HIS A 144 0.15 -18.31 1.15
C HIS A 144 0.16 -17.96 -0.35
N ILE A 145 1.30 -17.46 -0.85
CA ILE A 145 1.45 -17.13 -2.28
C ILE A 145 1.37 -18.39 -3.14
N ASP A 146 2.03 -19.48 -2.74
CA ASP A 146 1.97 -20.75 -3.47
C ASP A 146 0.53 -21.29 -3.53
N GLU A 147 -0.21 -21.21 -2.42
CA GLU A 147 -1.63 -21.58 -2.37
C GLU A 147 -2.49 -20.68 -3.25
N LEU A 148 -2.29 -19.33 -3.18
CA LEU A 148 -3.03 -18.38 -3.99
C LEU A 148 -2.85 -18.65 -5.48
N LEU A 149 -1.65 -18.91 -5.94
CA LEU A 149 -1.35 -19.20 -7.34
C LEU A 149 -1.86 -20.59 -7.80
N THR A 150 -2.24 -21.46 -6.87
CA THR A 150 -2.97 -22.70 -7.18
C THR A 150 -4.48 -22.44 -7.25
N HIS A 151 -4.97 -21.49 -6.46
CA HIS A 151 -6.39 -21.11 -6.39
C HIS A 151 -6.81 -20.22 -7.57
N SER A 152 -5.93 -19.39 -8.10
CA SER A 152 -6.25 -18.34 -9.06
C SER A 152 -5.18 -18.16 -10.13
N ASP A 153 -5.61 -17.88 -11.38
CA ASP A 153 -4.73 -17.49 -12.49
C ASP A 153 -4.30 -16.02 -12.40
N VAL A 154 -4.98 -15.21 -11.58
CA VAL A 154 -4.61 -13.80 -11.38
C VAL A 154 -3.47 -13.74 -10.37
N VAL A 155 -2.31 -13.28 -10.83
CA VAL A 155 -1.13 -13.07 -10.00
C VAL A 155 -1.25 -11.75 -9.24
N PRO A 156 -1.06 -11.71 -7.90
CA PRO A 156 -1.02 -10.44 -7.18
C PRO A 156 -0.02 -9.46 -7.81
N ALA A 157 -0.44 -8.20 -7.99
CA ALA A 157 0.47 -7.19 -8.52
C ALA A 157 1.52 -6.79 -7.49
N VAL A 158 1.13 -6.77 -6.22
CA VAL A 158 1.95 -6.37 -5.07
C VAL A 158 1.74 -7.36 -3.92
N ASP A 159 2.82 -7.65 -3.18
CA ASP A 159 2.76 -8.10 -1.79
C ASP A 159 3.46 -7.05 -0.91
N GLN A 160 2.67 -6.37 -0.07
CA GLN A 160 3.18 -5.34 0.83
C GLN A 160 3.62 -5.98 2.15
N VAL A 161 4.92 -5.98 2.43
CA VAL A 161 5.51 -6.68 3.58
C VAL A 161 6.42 -5.78 4.39
N GLU A 162 6.69 -6.16 5.65
CA GLU A 162 7.73 -5.48 6.43
C GLU A 162 9.08 -5.59 5.73
N SER A 163 9.70 -4.44 5.48
CA SER A 163 11.08 -4.42 5.01
C SER A 163 11.77 -3.11 5.38
N SER A 164 12.91 -3.22 6.03
CA SER A 164 13.74 -2.09 6.46
C SER A 164 15.21 -2.49 6.43
N PRO A 165 16.17 -1.57 6.59
CA PRO A 165 17.59 -1.91 6.71
C PRO A 165 17.92 -2.89 7.85
N GLN A 166 17.10 -2.98 8.90
CA GLN A 166 17.27 -3.94 9.99
C GLN A 166 16.50 -5.25 9.79
N PHE A 167 15.49 -5.24 8.92
CA PHE A 167 14.69 -6.41 8.57
C PHE A 167 14.51 -6.47 7.05
N THR A 168 15.51 -7.00 6.36
CA THR A 168 15.59 -6.90 4.89
C THR A 168 14.64 -7.81 4.13
N ASN A 169 14.12 -8.87 4.76
CA ASN A 169 13.16 -9.84 4.19
C ASN A 169 13.55 -10.39 2.80
N GLN A 170 14.87 -10.52 2.54
CA GLN A 170 15.45 -10.80 1.22
C GLN A 170 14.97 -12.12 0.61
N GLU A 171 14.77 -13.15 1.44
CA GLU A 171 14.33 -14.46 0.96
C GLU A 171 12.93 -14.37 0.35
N LEU A 172 11.97 -13.78 1.10
CA LEU A 172 10.59 -13.59 0.61
C LEU A 172 10.58 -12.68 -0.61
N ILE A 173 11.30 -11.57 -0.59
CA ILE A 173 11.41 -10.63 -1.72
C ILE A 173 11.93 -11.34 -2.97
N GLY A 174 12.94 -12.21 -2.84
CA GLY A 174 13.47 -13.00 -3.95
C GLY A 174 12.43 -13.96 -4.52
N GLN A 175 11.64 -14.61 -3.65
CA GLN A 175 10.57 -15.54 -4.04
C GLN A 175 9.42 -14.82 -4.76
N LEU A 176 8.98 -13.66 -4.25
CA LEU A 176 7.94 -12.83 -4.86
C LEU A 176 8.36 -12.35 -6.25
N ARG A 177 9.60 -11.84 -6.37
CA ARG A 177 10.17 -11.41 -7.65
C ARG A 177 10.20 -12.52 -8.68
N ALA A 178 10.56 -13.75 -8.29
CA ALA A 178 10.58 -14.90 -9.20
C ALA A 178 9.18 -15.26 -9.74
N LYS A 179 8.12 -14.83 -9.07
CA LYS A 179 6.72 -15.01 -9.46
C LYS A 179 6.11 -13.79 -10.17
N GLY A 180 6.90 -12.74 -10.41
CA GLY A 180 6.43 -11.50 -11.01
C GLY A 180 5.60 -10.61 -10.08
N ILE A 181 5.66 -10.86 -8.75
CA ILE A 181 4.98 -10.06 -7.73
C ILE A 181 5.93 -8.97 -7.27
N HIS A 182 5.47 -7.71 -7.31
CA HIS A 182 6.25 -6.59 -6.80
C HIS A 182 6.17 -6.53 -5.28
N THR A 183 7.29 -6.21 -4.63
CA THR A 183 7.30 -6.00 -3.17
C THR A 183 7.22 -4.53 -2.84
N GLU A 184 6.26 -4.16 -1.99
CA GLU A 184 6.17 -2.86 -1.36
C GLU A 184 6.55 -2.99 0.12
N ALA A 185 7.34 -2.04 0.64
CA ALA A 185 7.79 -2.09 2.02
C ALA A 185 6.89 -1.25 2.93
N TRP A 186 6.30 -1.85 3.97
CA TRP A 186 5.77 -1.08 5.07
C TRP A 186 6.82 -0.93 6.17
N SER A 187 6.72 0.16 6.95
CA SER A 187 7.70 0.56 7.98
C SER A 187 9.16 0.60 7.49
N PRO A 188 9.47 1.12 6.28
CA PRO A 188 10.82 1.11 5.73
C PRO A 188 11.82 1.93 6.56
N LEU A 189 11.33 2.86 7.38
CA LEU A 189 12.12 3.70 8.28
C LEU A 189 12.14 3.17 9.73
N GLY A 190 11.72 1.90 9.97
CA GLY A 190 11.81 1.23 11.26
C GLY A 190 10.55 1.27 12.11
N GLY A 191 9.45 1.86 11.61
CA GLY A 191 8.15 1.86 12.30
C GLY A 191 8.16 2.56 13.65
N THR A 192 7.13 2.28 14.46
CA THR A 192 6.95 2.90 15.78
C THR A 192 8.02 2.42 16.77
N GLY A 193 8.73 3.37 17.38
CA GLY A 193 9.79 3.08 18.34
C GLY A 193 11.12 2.66 17.72
N GLY A 194 11.20 2.62 16.38
CA GLY A 194 12.45 2.37 15.67
C GLY A 194 13.42 3.55 15.77
N ASN A 195 14.71 3.25 15.77
CA ASN A 195 15.78 4.25 15.84
C ASN A 195 16.59 4.36 14.54
N LEU A 196 16.05 3.88 13.42
CA LEU A 196 16.75 3.86 12.14
C LEU A 196 17.24 5.23 11.70
N LEU A 197 16.44 6.28 11.88
CA LEU A 197 16.80 7.63 11.48
C LEU A 197 17.98 8.23 12.26
N SER A 198 18.24 7.72 13.48
CA SER A 198 19.38 8.09 14.30
C SER A 198 20.52 7.04 14.28
N ASN A 199 20.40 6.01 13.44
CA ASN A 199 21.40 4.95 13.36
C ASN A 199 22.71 5.50 12.76
N PRO A 200 23.86 5.39 13.47
CA PRO A 200 25.12 6.02 13.04
C PRO A 200 25.66 5.42 11.72
N VAL A 201 25.36 4.16 11.43
CA VAL A 201 25.77 3.52 10.17
C VAL A 201 25.00 4.14 9.00
N LEU A 202 23.69 4.28 9.13
CA LEU A 202 22.84 4.89 8.10
C LEU A 202 23.17 6.37 7.93
N ALA A 203 23.37 7.11 9.03
CA ALA A 203 23.81 8.50 8.98
C ALA A 203 25.17 8.64 8.28
N GLY A 204 26.12 7.75 8.55
CA GLY A 204 27.43 7.72 7.89
C GLY A 204 27.34 7.40 6.40
N ILE A 205 26.42 6.52 5.98
CA ILE A 205 26.15 6.26 4.56
C ILE A 205 25.52 7.50 3.92
N GLY A 206 24.48 8.07 4.53
CA GLY A 206 23.80 9.26 4.04
C GLY A 206 24.76 10.42 3.81
N ALA A 207 25.66 10.70 4.79
CA ALA A 207 26.65 11.76 4.70
C ALA A 207 27.58 11.65 3.48
N LYS A 208 27.94 10.43 3.04
CA LYS A 208 28.75 10.21 1.83
C LYS A 208 28.06 10.71 0.55
N TYR A 209 26.74 10.80 0.57
CA TYR A 209 25.91 11.23 -0.57
C TYR A 209 25.25 12.60 -0.34
N GLY A 210 25.61 13.30 0.74
CA GLY A 210 24.97 14.57 1.12
C GLY A 210 23.49 14.42 1.46
N ARG A 211 23.12 13.29 2.08
CA ARG A 211 21.74 12.92 2.44
C ARG A 211 21.62 12.62 3.94
N SER A 212 20.39 12.57 4.43
CA SER A 212 20.08 12.07 5.77
C SER A 212 20.15 10.53 5.82
N ALA A 213 19.84 9.94 6.99
CA ALA A 213 19.71 8.49 7.15
C ALA A 213 18.43 7.92 6.50
N ALA A 214 17.49 8.79 6.14
CA ALA A 214 16.21 8.45 5.46
C ALA A 214 16.35 8.56 3.96
#